data_54c8b884994d3dff7bbc462032cf8de5
#
_entry.id   54c8b884994d3dff7bbc462032cf8de5
#
_cell.length_a   1.000
_cell.length_b   1.000
_cell.length_c   1.000
_cell.angle_alpha   90.00
_cell.angle_beta   90.00
_cell.angle_gamma   90.00
#
_symmetry.space_group_name_H-M   'P 1'
#
loop_
_entity.id
_entity.type
_entity.pdbx_description
1 polymer ?
#
loop_
_entity_poly.entity_id
_entity_poly.type
_entity_poly.pdbx_seq_one_letter_code
_entity_poly.pdbx_strand_id
1 'polypeptide(L)'
;IKGFTNLFYGGSIVLLVLVLVIGKTVNGAQGWIDLGVISLQPAEIAKVATIMMMGQKLEEMEGNINTVKNFFTLAIYAVIPAALIVIQPDMGMTMVLFFMVLGVYFIGGLDKRVILYGLGSMLLAVVLLWNSGLIQDYQKTRITSFMNPDTDTSDSGYHLRQSLIGIGSGGFFGAHNSYSNDGTGGFASEYVPEVETDFIFAQIGEQWGTIGAIILLSFYGILISRMIKIAKNSKDIFGRCVSIGMVSYFFFAITQNI
;
A
#
# COMPACT_ATOMS: atom_id res chain seq x y z
N ILE A 1 3.53 -4.15 -24.69
CA ILE A 1 3.83 -3.71 -23.34
C ILE A 1 5.23 -4.19 -22.93
N LYS A 2 5.59 -5.49 -23.08
CA LYS A 2 6.89 -6.05 -22.70
C LYS A 2 8.11 -5.27 -23.27
N GLY A 3 8.05 -4.82 -24.52
CA GLY A 3 9.16 -4.07 -25.14
C GLY A 3 9.48 -2.71 -24.50
N PHE A 4 8.55 -2.16 -23.73
CA PHE A 4 8.72 -0.88 -23.03
C PHE A 4 9.05 -1.01 -21.54
N THR A 5 9.07 -2.23 -21.00
CA THR A 5 9.24 -2.43 -19.55
C THR A 5 10.56 -1.86 -19.02
N ASN A 6 11.68 -2.08 -19.74
CA ASN A 6 12.98 -1.55 -19.33
C ASN A 6 13.01 -0.02 -19.32
N LEU A 7 12.41 0.61 -20.35
CA LEU A 7 12.32 2.07 -20.45
C LEU A 7 11.41 2.63 -19.34
N PHE A 8 10.28 1.97 -19.09
CA PHE A 8 9.32 2.38 -18.08
C PHE A 8 9.90 2.26 -16.67
N TYR A 9 10.61 1.16 -16.39
CA TYR A 9 11.31 0.98 -15.13
C TYR A 9 12.43 2.00 -14.95
N GLY A 10 13.31 2.17 -15.94
CA GLY A 10 14.39 3.17 -15.89
C GLY A 10 13.86 4.58 -15.70
N GLY A 11 12.79 4.95 -16.43
CA GLY A 11 12.11 6.23 -16.28
C GLY A 11 11.53 6.44 -14.88
N SER A 12 10.93 5.41 -14.30
CA SER A 12 10.40 5.47 -12.93
C SER A 12 11.50 5.67 -11.88
N ILE A 13 12.66 5.04 -12.05
CA ILE A 13 13.80 5.26 -11.16
C ILE A 13 14.32 6.70 -11.28
N VAL A 14 14.43 7.22 -12.51
CA VAL A 14 14.81 8.64 -12.71
C VAL A 14 13.83 9.58 -12.02
N LEU A 15 12.53 9.33 -12.13
CA LEU A 15 11.50 10.12 -11.44
C LEU A 15 11.62 10.03 -9.91
N LEU A 16 11.92 8.84 -9.36
CA LEU A 16 12.17 8.67 -7.92
C LEU A 16 13.40 9.43 -7.44
N VAL A 17 14.47 9.47 -8.23
CA VAL A 17 15.66 10.28 -7.91
C VAL A 17 15.35 11.78 -8.05
N LEU A 18 14.61 12.16 -9.06
CA LEU A 18 14.25 13.54 -9.32
C LEU A 18 13.39 14.13 -8.19
N VAL A 19 12.43 13.36 -7.66
CA VAL A 19 11.59 13.82 -6.56
C VAL A 19 12.36 14.05 -5.25
N LEU A 20 13.48 13.35 -5.02
CA LEU A 20 14.37 13.61 -3.88
C LEU A 20 15.05 15.01 -3.95
N VAL A 21 15.19 15.55 -5.17
CA VAL A 21 15.85 16.85 -5.39
C VAL A 21 14.85 18.00 -5.44
N ILE A 22 13.73 17.81 -6.18
CA ILE A 22 12.76 18.88 -6.46
C ILE A 22 11.40 18.66 -5.82
N GLY A 23 11.20 17.52 -5.12
CA GLY A 23 9.90 17.15 -4.57
C GLY A 23 9.45 18.04 -3.42
N LYS A 24 8.12 18.24 -3.33
CA LYS A 24 7.48 18.85 -2.18
C LYS A 24 7.29 17.84 -1.06
N THR A 25 7.45 18.30 0.16
CA THR A 25 7.15 17.50 1.36
C THR A 25 5.69 17.67 1.73
N VAL A 26 4.96 16.56 1.78
CA VAL A 26 3.56 16.48 2.22
C VAL A 26 3.49 15.44 3.34
N ASN A 27 2.90 15.78 4.47
CA ASN A 27 2.79 14.91 5.65
C ASN A 27 4.11 14.24 6.09
N GLY A 28 5.23 14.96 5.91
CA GLY A 28 6.57 14.50 6.29
C GLY A 28 7.30 13.66 5.23
N ALA A 29 6.66 13.31 4.11
CA ALA A 29 7.26 12.57 3.01
C ALA A 29 7.54 13.49 1.80
N GLN A 30 8.79 13.49 1.30
CA GLN A 30 9.19 14.23 0.10
C GLN A 30 8.94 13.39 -1.15
N GLY A 31 7.65 13.16 -1.48
CA GLY A 31 7.25 12.21 -2.52
C GLY A 31 6.48 12.82 -3.70
N TRP A 32 6.24 14.15 -3.74
CA TRP A 32 5.34 14.77 -4.70
C TRP A 32 6.04 15.77 -5.61
N ILE A 33 5.79 15.66 -6.91
CA ILE A 33 6.19 16.66 -7.91
C ILE A 33 4.95 17.47 -8.27
N ASP A 34 4.99 18.77 -7.97
CA ASP A 34 3.92 19.67 -8.31
C ASP A 34 4.08 20.16 -9.76
N LEU A 35 3.10 19.84 -10.59
CA LEU A 35 3.02 20.28 -11.99
C LEU A 35 2.07 21.48 -12.17
N GLY A 36 1.65 22.11 -11.07
CA GLY A 36 0.76 23.28 -11.04
C GLY A 36 -0.71 22.89 -10.94
N VAL A 37 -1.26 22.15 -11.87
CA VAL A 37 -2.66 21.70 -11.88
C VAL A 37 -2.82 20.33 -11.25
N ILE A 38 -1.78 19.50 -11.35
CA ILE A 38 -1.78 18.10 -10.88
C ILE A 38 -0.50 17.84 -10.10
N SER A 39 -0.59 17.17 -8.97
CA SER A 39 0.57 16.65 -8.24
C SER A 39 0.81 15.19 -8.63
N LEU A 40 2.03 14.89 -9.04
CA LEU A 40 2.46 13.54 -9.42
C LEU A 40 3.26 12.91 -8.30
N GLN A 41 2.93 11.68 -7.93
CA GLN A 41 3.71 10.88 -6.99
C GLN A 41 4.49 9.80 -7.76
N PRO A 42 5.81 9.95 -7.95
CA PRO A 42 6.63 8.99 -8.70
C PRO A 42 6.61 7.58 -8.13
N ALA A 43 6.40 7.42 -6.83
CA ALA A 43 6.30 6.12 -6.17
C ALA A 43 5.13 5.28 -6.72
N GLU A 44 4.00 5.91 -7.12
CA GLU A 44 2.87 5.20 -7.74
C GLU A 44 3.27 4.56 -9.07
N ILE A 45 3.99 5.29 -9.90
CA ILE A 45 4.51 4.81 -11.19
C ILE A 45 5.55 3.71 -10.96
N ALA A 46 6.45 3.92 -10.00
CA ALA A 46 7.53 2.99 -9.70
C ALA A 46 7.03 1.63 -9.20
N LYS A 47 5.95 1.58 -8.42
CA LYS A 47 5.32 0.33 -7.99
C LYS A 47 4.90 -0.54 -9.19
N VAL A 48 4.18 0.06 -10.12
CA VAL A 48 3.71 -0.63 -11.34
C VAL A 48 4.90 -1.05 -12.21
N ALA A 49 5.86 -0.15 -12.42
CA ALA A 49 7.06 -0.42 -13.21
C ALA A 49 7.90 -1.56 -12.62
N THR A 50 8.01 -1.62 -11.29
CA THR A 50 8.74 -2.67 -10.56
C THR A 50 8.10 -4.04 -10.79
N ILE A 51 6.78 -4.16 -10.67
CA ILE A 51 6.09 -5.43 -10.92
C ILE A 51 6.24 -5.87 -12.36
N MET A 52 6.12 -4.95 -13.32
CA MET A 52 6.31 -5.27 -14.73
C MET A 52 7.73 -5.74 -14.98
N MET A 53 8.75 -5.09 -14.40
CA MET A 53 10.15 -5.50 -14.53
C MET A 53 10.40 -6.87 -13.90
N MET A 54 9.91 -7.11 -12.69
CA MET A 54 10.03 -8.41 -12.03
C MET A 54 9.34 -9.51 -12.84
N GLY A 55 8.14 -9.25 -13.38
CA GLY A 55 7.42 -10.18 -14.23
C GLY A 55 8.18 -10.52 -15.50
N GLN A 56 8.79 -9.52 -16.17
CA GLN A 56 9.64 -9.74 -17.34
C GLN A 56 10.86 -10.58 -16.99
N LYS A 57 11.56 -10.25 -15.90
CA LYS A 57 12.75 -11.01 -15.46
C LYS A 57 12.41 -12.44 -15.07
N LEU A 58 11.29 -12.66 -14.40
CA LEU A 58 10.86 -14.01 -14.05
C LEU A 58 10.49 -14.83 -15.30
N GLU A 59 9.92 -14.21 -16.32
CA GLU A 59 9.67 -14.87 -17.60
C GLU A 59 10.98 -15.20 -18.34
N GLU A 60 11.98 -14.29 -18.35
CA GLU A 60 13.32 -14.56 -18.92
C GLU A 60 14.03 -15.71 -18.18
N MET A 61 13.70 -15.95 -16.90
CA MET A 61 14.20 -17.06 -16.08
C MET A 61 13.33 -18.34 -16.19
N GLU A 62 12.37 -18.37 -17.13
CA GLU A 62 11.44 -19.50 -17.31
C GLU A 62 10.70 -19.89 -16.02
N GLY A 63 10.46 -18.92 -15.12
CA GLY A 63 9.84 -19.14 -13.82
C GLY A 63 10.74 -19.77 -12.75
N ASN A 64 12.01 -20.02 -13.05
CA ASN A 64 12.93 -20.62 -12.07
C ASN A 64 13.49 -19.57 -11.10
N ILE A 65 12.76 -19.30 -10.02
CA ILE A 65 13.12 -18.31 -9.00
C ILE A 65 13.99 -18.89 -7.88
N ASN A 66 14.04 -20.23 -7.73
CA ASN A 66 14.65 -20.86 -6.56
C ASN A 66 16.18 -21.00 -6.66
N THR A 67 16.80 -20.54 -7.74
CA THR A 67 18.26 -20.41 -7.78
C THR A 67 18.69 -19.13 -7.08
N VAL A 68 19.78 -19.17 -6.33
CA VAL A 68 20.33 -18.02 -5.60
C VAL A 68 20.52 -16.82 -6.54
N LYS A 69 21.05 -17.05 -7.74
CA LYS A 69 21.26 -16.00 -8.74
C LYS A 69 19.95 -15.31 -9.13
N ASN A 70 18.92 -16.08 -9.45
CA ASN A 70 17.63 -15.54 -9.92
C ASN A 70 16.90 -14.81 -8.79
N PHE A 71 16.95 -15.37 -7.57
CA PHE A 71 16.40 -14.72 -6.39
C PHE A 71 16.96 -13.32 -6.18
N PHE A 72 18.30 -13.20 -6.15
CA PHE A 72 18.95 -11.91 -5.96
C PHE A 72 18.80 -10.97 -7.16
N THR A 73 18.74 -11.51 -8.38
CA THR A 73 18.45 -10.67 -9.56
C THR A 73 17.09 -10.00 -9.45
N LEU A 74 16.04 -10.75 -9.07
CA LEU A 74 14.71 -10.17 -8.82
C LEU A 74 14.70 -9.21 -7.64
N ALA A 75 15.42 -9.56 -6.56
CA ALA A 75 15.54 -8.72 -5.37
C ALA A 75 16.14 -7.34 -5.69
N ILE A 76 17.18 -7.27 -6.53
CA ILE A 76 17.80 -5.99 -6.92
C ILE A 76 16.78 -5.07 -7.59
N TYR A 77 15.96 -5.58 -8.52
CA TYR A 77 14.92 -4.78 -9.19
C TYR A 77 13.83 -4.30 -8.22
N ALA A 78 13.60 -4.99 -7.12
CA ALA A 78 12.66 -4.56 -6.10
C ALA A 78 13.30 -3.61 -5.08
N VAL A 79 14.55 -3.87 -4.66
CA VAL A 79 15.24 -3.11 -3.62
C VAL A 79 15.60 -1.70 -4.07
N ILE A 80 15.97 -1.50 -5.34
CA ILE A 80 16.34 -0.16 -5.85
C ILE A 80 15.19 0.84 -5.65
N PRO A 81 13.97 0.62 -6.19
CA PRO A 81 12.85 1.56 -5.96
C PRO A 81 12.44 1.60 -4.49
N ALA A 82 12.45 0.47 -3.77
CA ALA A 82 12.13 0.44 -2.35
C ALA A 82 13.07 1.33 -1.52
N ALA A 83 14.37 1.25 -1.76
CA ALA A 83 15.35 2.09 -1.07
C ALA A 83 15.12 3.58 -1.33
N LEU A 84 14.84 3.95 -2.59
CA LEU A 84 14.54 5.34 -2.94
C LEU A 84 13.26 5.85 -2.26
N ILE A 85 12.22 5.02 -2.12
CA ILE A 85 10.98 5.36 -1.43
C ILE A 85 11.22 5.47 0.09
N VAL A 86 12.02 4.59 0.67
CA VAL A 86 12.39 4.67 2.10
C VAL A 86 13.16 5.97 2.41
N ILE A 87 14.03 6.43 1.49
CA ILE A 87 14.75 7.70 1.64
C ILE A 87 13.78 8.91 1.61
N GLN A 88 12.61 8.79 0.97
CA GLN A 88 11.54 9.81 0.97
C GLN A 88 10.70 9.83 2.26
N PRO A 89 11.04 9.18 3.31
CA PRO A 89 10.36 8.59 4.48
C PRO A 89 8.86 8.24 4.26
N ASP A 90 8.54 7.67 3.11
CA ASP A 90 7.17 7.22 2.81
C ASP A 90 7.00 5.74 3.19
N MET A 91 6.65 5.50 4.45
CA MET A 91 6.45 4.14 4.96
C MET A 91 5.23 3.46 4.35
N GLY A 92 4.17 4.18 4.05
CA GLY A 92 2.95 3.64 3.44
C GLY A 92 3.26 3.03 2.07
N MET A 93 3.92 3.79 1.19
CA MET A 93 4.32 3.32 -0.14
C MET A 93 5.34 2.18 -0.08
N THR A 94 6.26 2.21 0.89
CA THR A 94 7.23 1.13 1.10
C THR A 94 6.54 -0.18 1.44
N MET A 95 5.55 -0.16 2.34
CA MET A 95 4.76 -1.33 2.72
C MET A 95 3.95 -1.88 1.55
N VAL A 96 3.28 -1.01 0.79
CA VAL A 96 2.57 -1.42 -0.43
C VAL A 96 3.50 -2.15 -1.38
N LEU A 97 4.66 -1.55 -1.71
CA LEU A 97 5.65 -2.15 -2.61
C LEU A 97 6.16 -3.50 -2.07
N PHE A 98 6.43 -3.60 -0.77
CA PHE A 98 6.85 -4.84 -0.12
C PHE A 98 5.83 -5.97 -0.34
N PHE A 99 4.54 -5.73 -0.07
CA PHE A 99 3.50 -6.75 -0.28
C PHE A 99 3.30 -7.11 -1.75
N MET A 100 3.45 -6.14 -2.66
CA MET A 100 3.41 -6.40 -4.10
C MET A 100 4.55 -7.31 -4.53
N VAL A 101 5.78 -7.03 -4.08
CA VAL A 101 6.98 -7.85 -4.35
C VAL A 101 6.83 -9.24 -3.76
N LEU A 102 6.35 -9.35 -2.52
CA LEU A 102 6.07 -10.64 -1.87
C LEU A 102 5.06 -11.47 -2.67
N GLY A 103 4.01 -10.85 -3.20
CA GLY A 103 3.03 -11.49 -4.08
C GLY A 103 3.69 -12.06 -5.35
N VAL A 104 4.60 -11.31 -5.98
CA VAL A 104 5.34 -11.78 -7.17
C VAL A 104 6.24 -12.96 -6.83
N TYR A 105 6.98 -12.93 -5.70
CA TYR A 105 7.79 -14.05 -5.25
C TYR A 105 6.93 -15.30 -4.96
N PHE A 106 5.77 -15.11 -4.34
CA PHE A 106 4.85 -16.20 -4.03
C PHE A 106 4.33 -16.88 -5.31
N ILE A 107 3.85 -16.11 -6.30
CA ILE A 107 3.31 -16.66 -7.54
C ILE A 107 4.43 -17.17 -8.47
N GLY A 108 5.64 -16.64 -8.34
CA GLY A 108 6.84 -17.13 -9.02
C GLY A 108 7.29 -18.51 -8.54
N GLY A 109 6.64 -19.05 -7.51
CA GLY A 109 6.93 -20.39 -7.00
C GLY A 109 8.15 -20.45 -6.09
N LEU A 110 8.47 -19.34 -5.40
CA LEU A 110 9.52 -19.37 -4.37
C LEU A 110 9.17 -20.41 -3.29
N ASP A 111 10.17 -21.19 -2.88
CA ASP A 111 9.95 -22.19 -1.83
C ASP A 111 9.33 -21.55 -0.58
N LYS A 112 8.23 -22.14 -0.13
CA LYS A 112 7.49 -21.67 1.06
C LYS A 112 8.36 -21.56 2.30
N ARG A 113 9.40 -22.40 2.41
CA ARG A 113 10.37 -22.33 3.51
C ARG A 113 11.17 -21.05 3.46
N VAL A 114 11.60 -20.61 2.26
CA VAL A 114 12.34 -19.36 2.10
C VAL A 114 11.47 -18.16 2.48
N ILE A 115 10.20 -18.17 2.05
CA ILE A 115 9.24 -17.13 2.44
C ILE A 115 9.05 -17.11 3.95
N LEU A 116 8.84 -18.28 4.57
CA LEU A 116 8.62 -18.38 6.01
C LEU A 116 9.84 -17.94 6.83
N TYR A 117 11.03 -18.38 6.44
CA TYR A 117 12.28 -17.95 7.10
C TYR A 117 12.56 -16.47 6.87
N GLY A 118 12.26 -15.95 5.66
CA GLY A 118 12.40 -14.53 5.34
C GLY A 118 11.46 -13.66 6.22
N LEU A 119 10.20 -14.01 6.30
CA LEU A 119 9.24 -13.32 7.17
C LEU A 119 9.59 -13.47 8.65
N GLY A 120 10.00 -14.66 9.07
CA GLY A 120 10.44 -14.90 10.45
C GLY A 120 11.68 -14.09 10.83
N SER A 121 12.67 -14.01 9.94
CA SER A 121 13.86 -13.18 10.16
C SER A 121 13.55 -11.69 10.19
N MET A 122 12.61 -11.24 9.34
CA MET A 122 12.12 -9.86 9.36
C MET A 122 11.41 -9.53 10.67
N LEU A 123 10.53 -10.41 11.13
CA LEU A 123 9.85 -10.24 12.43
C LEU A 123 10.86 -10.20 13.57
N LEU A 124 11.83 -11.10 13.58
CA LEU A 124 12.90 -11.09 14.57
C LEU A 124 13.71 -9.80 14.53
N ALA A 125 14.05 -9.31 13.33
CA ALA A 125 14.75 -8.04 13.17
C ALA A 125 13.94 -6.87 13.73
N VAL A 126 12.62 -6.82 13.47
CA VAL A 126 11.73 -5.80 14.04
C VAL A 126 11.73 -5.85 15.57
N VAL A 127 11.63 -7.05 16.16
CA VAL A 127 11.68 -7.22 17.63
C VAL A 127 13.04 -6.78 18.20
N LEU A 128 14.13 -7.11 17.56
CA LEU A 128 15.46 -6.69 17.99
C LEU A 128 15.65 -5.17 17.88
N LEU A 129 15.20 -4.57 16.76
CA LEU A 129 15.26 -3.12 16.57
C LEU A 129 14.37 -2.38 17.58
N TRP A 130 13.20 -2.93 17.91
CA TRP A 130 12.31 -2.35 18.94
C TRP A 130 12.99 -2.21 20.28
N ASN A 131 13.79 -3.21 20.66
CA ASN A 131 14.50 -3.22 21.96
C ASN A 131 15.85 -2.51 21.91
N SER A 132 16.40 -2.22 20.72
CA SER A 132 17.73 -1.62 20.56
C SER A 132 17.78 -0.10 20.83
N GLY A 133 16.62 0.57 20.90
CA GLY A 133 16.55 2.04 21.00
C GLY A 133 16.82 2.77 19.66
N LEU A 134 17.02 2.05 18.56
CA LEU A 134 17.24 2.64 17.24
C LEU A 134 15.93 3.14 16.60
N ILE A 135 14.80 2.61 17.02
CA ILE A 135 13.48 3.08 16.55
C ILE A 135 13.12 4.35 17.29
N GLN A 136 12.84 5.40 16.56
CA GLN A 136 12.47 6.70 17.11
C GLN A 136 11.10 6.62 17.80
N ASP A 137 10.92 7.43 18.86
CA ASP A 137 9.71 7.36 19.67
C ASP A 137 8.42 7.61 18.90
N TYR A 138 8.44 8.50 17.87
CA TYR A 138 7.27 8.72 17.03
C TYR A 138 6.84 7.47 16.22
N GLN A 139 7.79 6.60 15.84
CA GLN A 139 7.48 5.35 15.15
C GLN A 139 6.88 4.32 16.08
N LYS A 140 7.39 4.28 17.34
CA LYS A 140 6.80 3.44 18.39
C LYS A 140 5.38 3.90 18.73
N THR A 141 5.19 5.22 18.86
CA THR A 141 3.87 5.80 19.13
C THR A 141 2.84 5.37 18.08
N ARG A 142 3.16 5.42 16.80
CA ARG A 142 2.24 4.96 15.74
C ARG A 142 1.75 3.51 15.92
N ILE A 143 2.63 2.60 16.36
CA ILE A 143 2.25 1.20 16.58
C ILE A 143 1.43 1.06 17.88
N THR A 144 1.81 1.77 18.93
CA THR A 144 1.08 1.73 20.21
C THR A 144 -0.29 2.40 20.12
N SER A 145 -0.41 3.48 19.34
CA SER A 145 -1.68 4.17 19.07
C SER A 145 -2.66 3.28 18.32
N PHE A 146 -2.16 2.48 17.38
CA PHE A 146 -3.00 1.49 16.71
C PHE A 146 -3.56 0.43 17.66
N MET A 147 -2.78 0.01 18.67
CA MET A 147 -3.21 -0.99 19.65
C MET A 147 -4.10 -0.40 20.77
N ASN A 148 -3.88 0.85 21.16
CA ASN A 148 -4.60 1.54 22.22
C ASN A 148 -4.88 3.01 21.83
N PRO A 149 -5.87 3.27 20.97
CA PRO A 149 -6.19 4.62 20.51
C PRO A 149 -6.58 5.59 21.63
N ASP A 150 -7.17 5.07 22.71
CA ASP A 150 -7.66 5.86 23.84
C ASP A 150 -6.55 6.46 24.71
N THR A 151 -5.35 5.88 24.69
CA THR A 151 -4.20 6.34 25.49
C THR A 151 -3.30 7.30 24.74
N ASP A 152 -3.49 7.41 23.43
CA ASP A 152 -2.66 8.25 22.58
C ASP A 152 -3.27 9.65 22.41
N THR A 153 -2.55 10.65 22.91
CA THR A 153 -2.88 12.08 22.76
C THR A 153 -2.24 12.69 21.49
N SER A 154 -1.51 11.88 20.68
CA SER A 154 -0.93 12.34 19.41
C SER A 154 -1.96 12.41 18.29
N ASP A 155 -1.63 13.15 17.24
CA ASP A 155 -2.52 13.34 16.08
C ASP A 155 -2.99 12.01 15.46
N SER A 156 -2.13 10.97 15.43
CA SER A 156 -2.49 9.68 14.83
C SER A 156 -3.54 8.91 15.65
N GLY A 157 -3.48 8.93 16.97
CA GLY A 157 -4.50 8.35 17.84
C GLY A 157 -5.82 9.11 17.73
N TYR A 158 -5.77 10.44 17.62
CA TYR A 158 -6.95 11.27 17.39
C TYR A 158 -7.66 10.90 16.08
N HIS A 159 -6.93 10.82 14.96
CA HIS A 159 -7.51 10.48 13.64
C HIS A 159 -8.21 9.12 13.66
N LEU A 160 -7.56 8.10 14.21
CA LEU A 160 -8.13 6.75 14.31
C LEU A 160 -9.40 6.74 15.18
N ARG A 161 -9.36 7.42 16.33
CA ARG A 161 -10.52 7.51 17.22
C ARG A 161 -11.71 8.21 16.56
N GLN A 162 -11.48 9.33 15.88
CA GLN A 162 -12.52 10.06 15.18
C GLN A 162 -13.11 9.24 14.03
N SER A 163 -12.28 8.49 13.29
CA SER A 163 -12.77 7.60 12.23
C SER A 163 -13.67 6.48 12.79
N LEU A 164 -13.30 5.88 13.93
CA LEU A 164 -14.12 4.86 14.59
C LEU A 164 -15.47 5.43 15.08
N ILE A 165 -15.47 6.67 15.62
CA ILE A 165 -16.70 7.36 16.01
C ILE A 165 -17.56 7.64 14.77
N GLY A 166 -16.97 8.11 13.67
CA GLY A 166 -17.65 8.32 12.39
C GLY A 166 -18.34 7.05 11.89
N ILE A 167 -17.61 5.93 11.83
CA ILE A 167 -18.18 4.63 11.44
C ILE A 167 -19.33 4.24 12.37
N GLY A 168 -19.14 4.39 13.69
CA GLY A 168 -20.13 4.01 14.70
C GLY A 168 -21.40 4.86 14.63
N SER A 169 -21.29 6.14 14.29
CA SER A 169 -22.41 7.07 14.19
C SER A 169 -23.40 6.71 13.08
N GLY A 170 -22.94 6.01 12.02
CA GLY A 170 -23.79 5.59 10.92
C GLY A 170 -24.78 4.47 11.24
N GLY A 171 -24.56 3.70 12.32
CA GLY A 171 -25.44 2.59 12.69
C GLY A 171 -25.64 1.57 11.57
N PHE A 172 -26.84 1.01 11.43
CA PHE A 172 -27.14 0.01 10.38
C PHE A 172 -27.37 0.62 9.00
N PHE A 173 -28.09 1.72 8.91
CA PHE A 173 -28.59 2.29 7.65
C PHE A 173 -27.89 3.57 7.22
N GLY A 174 -26.98 4.05 8.02
CA GLY A 174 -26.27 5.31 7.78
C GLY A 174 -27.05 6.53 8.30
N ALA A 175 -26.32 7.60 8.51
CA ALA A 175 -26.84 8.88 8.99
C ALA A 175 -27.12 9.88 7.86
N HIS A 176 -27.21 9.42 6.60
CA HIS A 176 -27.38 10.27 5.41
C HIS A 176 -28.56 11.24 5.45
N ASN A 177 -29.59 10.96 6.26
CA ASN A 177 -30.75 11.84 6.44
C ASN A 177 -30.57 12.85 7.61
N SER A 178 -29.47 12.76 8.35
CA SER A 178 -29.22 13.61 9.53
C SER A 178 -28.38 14.83 9.21
N TYR A 179 -27.88 14.91 7.96
CA TYR A 179 -27.05 16.02 7.52
C TYR A 179 -27.85 17.20 7.01
N SER A 180 -27.29 18.39 7.20
CA SER A 180 -27.86 19.65 6.76
C SER A 180 -28.21 19.62 5.27
N ASN A 181 -29.26 20.32 4.88
CA ASN A 181 -29.76 20.41 3.49
C ASN A 181 -28.71 20.94 2.47
N ASP A 182 -27.57 21.41 2.92
CA ASP A 182 -26.48 21.93 2.09
C ASP A 182 -25.45 20.85 1.70
N GLY A 183 -25.63 19.59 2.16
CA GLY A 183 -24.75 18.48 1.81
C GLY A 183 -23.35 18.55 2.42
N THR A 184 -23.10 19.53 3.27
CA THR A 184 -21.81 19.68 3.96
C THR A 184 -21.89 19.06 5.34
N GLY A 185 -21.11 18.02 5.55
CA GLY A 185 -20.63 17.67 6.85
C GLY A 185 -21.48 16.71 7.66
N GLY A 186 -21.06 15.47 7.63
CA GLY A 186 -21.24 14.55 8.74
C GLY A 186 -20.08 14.67 9.73
N PHE A 187 -20.17 13.94 10.82
CA PHE A 187 -19.13 13.90 11.84
C PHE A 187 -17.75 13.56 11.24
N ALA A 188 -17.69 12.57 10.35
CA ALA A 188 -16.43 12.17 9.71
C ALA A 188 -15.84 13.32 8.86
N SER A 189 -16.67 14.01 8.06
CA SER A 189 -16.20 15.14 7.23
C SER A 189 -15.68 16.30 8.07
N GLU A 190 -16.24 16.53 9.25
CA GLU A 190 -15.90 17.67 10.11
C GLU A 190 -14.72 17.38 11.05
N TYR A 191 -14.64 16.16 11.58
CA TYR A 191 -13.70 15.83 12.65
C TYR A 191 -12.61 14.82 12.27
N VAL A 192 -12.70 14.16 11.11
CA VAL A 192 -11.65 13.23 10.63
C VAL A 192 -10.76 13.94 9.61
N PRO A 193 -9.52 14.26 9.98
CA PRO A 193 -8.57 14.78 9.01
C PRO A 193 -8.29 13.75 7.90
N GLU A 194 -8.01 14.23 6.68
CA GLU A 194 -7.71 13.39 5.50
C GLU A 194 -8.81 12.33 5.22
N VAL A 195 -10.08 12.65 5.53
CA VAL A 195 -11.23 11.73 5.37
C VAL A 195 -11.44 11.34 3.91
N GLU A 196 -11.12 12.21 2.96
CA GLU A 196 -11.29 11.95 1.52
C GLU A 196 -10.19 11.04 0.93
N THR A 197 -9.10 10.85 1.66
CA THR A 197 -7.92 10.09 1.19
C THR A 197 -7.67 8.85 2.05
N ASP A 198 -7.26 9.04 3.29
CA ASP A 198 -6.78 7.95 4.14
C ASP A 198 -7.88 7.29 4.98
N PHE A 199 -8.99 8.00 5.22
CA PHE A 199 -10.09 7.54 6.06
C PHE A 199 -11.45 7.53 5.35
N ILE A 200 -11.46 7.36 4.01
CA ILE A 200 -12.71 7.36 3.22
C ILE A 200 -13.72 6.32 3.72
N PHE A 201 -13.25 5.21 4.28
CA PHE A 201 -14.12 4.18 4.85
C PHE A 201 -14.92 4.68 6.05
N ALA A 202 -14.37 5.61 6.84
CA ALA A 202 -15.10 6.25 7.94
C ALA A 202 -16.30 7.05 7.43
N GLN A 203 -16.12 7.81 6.35
CA GLN A 203 -17.20 8.56 5.73
C GLN A 203 -18.28 7.64 5.14
N ILE A 204 -17.85 6.54 4.49
CA ILE A 204 -18.80 5.55 3.94
C ILE A 204 -19.58 4.87 5.07
N GLY A 205 -18.90 4.49 6.15
CA GLY A 205 -19.53 3.88 7.34
C GLY A 205 -20.55 4.81 7.99
N GLU A 206 -20.23 6.09 8.08
CA GLU A 206 -21.16 7.10 8.61
C GLU A 206 -22.36 7.31 7.69
N GLN A 207 -22.14 7.56 6.41
CA GLN A 207 -23.21 7.91 5.47
C GLN A 207 -24.12 6.74 5.11
N TRP A 208 -23.56 5.55 4.93
CA TRP A 208 -24.27 4.37 4.42
C TRP A 208 -24.43 3.27 5.46
N GLY A 209 -23.87 3.45 6.64
CA GLY A 209 -23.95 2.52 7.75
C GLY A 209 -23.28 1.15 7.50
N THR A 210 -23.56 0.21 8.37
CA THR A 210 -23.04 -1.16 8.28
C THR A 210 -23.43 -1.85 6.97
N ILE A 211 -24.62 -1.61 6.46
CA ILE A 211 -25.09 -2.21 5.19
C ILE A 211 -24.24 -1.70 4.02
N GLY A 212 -24.01 -0.40 3.93
CA GLY A 212 -23.16 0.19 2.89
C GLY A 212 -21.73 -0.32 2.95
N ALA A 213 -21.17 -0.42 4.16
CA ALA A 213 -19.85 -0.99 4.38
C ALA A 213 -19.75 -2.45 3.89
N ILE A 214 -20.73 -3.31 4.22
CA ILE A 214 -20.77 -4.70 3.76
C ILE A 214 -20.88 -4.80 2.23
N ILE A 215 -21.71 -3.96 1.62
CA ILE A 215 -21.85 -3.91 0.16
C ILE A 215 -20.51 -3.56 -0.49
N LEU A 216 -19.85 -2.49 -0.01
CA LEU A 216 -18.53 -2.08 -0.52
C LEU A 216 -17.49 -3.19 -0.37
N LEU A 217 -17.38 -3.81 0.80
CA LEU A 217 -16.45 -4.92 1.04
C LEU A 217 -16.75 -6.13 0.14
N SER A 218 -18.03 -6.38 -0.13
CA SER A 218 -18.44 -7.43 -1.08
C SER A 218 -17.97 -7.13 -2.49
N PHE A 219 -18.07 -5.88 -2.95
CA PHE A 219 -17.53 -5.47 -4.26
C PHE A 219 -16.02 -5.61 -4.33
N TYR A 220 -15.28 -5.22 -3.28
CA TYR A 220 -13.83 -5.46 -3.21
C TYR A 220 -13.49 -6.95 -3.25
N GLY A 221 -14.24 -7.79 -2.51
CA GLY A 221 -14.08 -9.23 -2.54
C GLY A 221 -14.28 -9.82 -3.94
N ILE A 222 -15.32 -9.36 -4.66
CA ILE A 222 -15.60 -9.76 -6.05
C ILE A 222 -14.46 -9.31 -6.98
N LEU A 223 -14.02 -8.07 -6.86
CA LEU A 223 -12.92 -7.50 -7.66
C LEU A 223 -11.64 -8.33 -7.49
N ILE A 224 -11.20 -8.54 -6.25
CA ILE A 224 -10.00 -9.32 -5.94
C ILE A 224 -10.13 -10.76 -6.45
N SER A 225 -11.28 -11.40 -6.25
CA SER A 225 -11.55 -12.75 -6.74
C SER A 225 -11.44 -12.85 -8.26
N ARG A 226 -11.94 -11.84 -8.99
CA ARG A 226 -11.83 -11.77 -10.45
C ARG A 226 -10.38 -11.57 -10.90
N MET A 227 -9.64 -10.70 -10.22
CA MET A 227 -8.22 -10.46 -10.52
C MET A 227 -7.38 -11.73 -10.28
N ILE A 228 -7.61 -12.45 -9.18
CA ILE A 228 -6.97 -13.75 -8.91
C ILE A 228 -7.30 -14.76 -10.02
N LYS A 229 -8.55 -14.80 -10.49
CA LYS A 229 -8.95 -15.67 -11.60
C LYS A 229 -8.20 -15.32 -12.89
N ILE A 230 -8.02 -14.02 -13.18
CA ILE A 230 -7.21 -13.55 -14.32
C ILE A 230 -5.77 -14.01 -14.17
N ALA A 231 -5.16 -13.82 -12.98
CA ALA A 231 -3.80 -14.27 -12.71
C ALA A 231 -3.63 -15.79 -12.91
N LYS A 232 -4.58 -16.60 -12.43
CA LYS A 232 -4.55 -18.06 -12.61
C LYS A 232 -4.68 -18.51 -14.05
N ASN A 233 -5.46 -17.79 -14.86
CA ASN A 233 -5.74 -18.13 -16.25
C ASN A 233 -4.77 -17.45 -17.24
N SER A 234 -3.81 -16.67 -16.75
CA SER A 234 -2.80 -16.03 -17.58
C SER A 234 -1.92 -17.09 -18.26
N LYS A 235 -1.72 -16.93 -19.58
CA LYS A 235 -0.96 -17.86 -20.42
C LYS A 235 0.55 -17.70 -20.24
N ASP A 236 0.99 -16.49 -19.88
CA ASP A 236 2.40 -16.15 -19.75
C ASP A 236 2.75 -15.80 -18.29
N ILE A 237 4.01 -15.98 -17.94
CA ILE A 237 4.53 -15.70 -16.59
C ILE A 237 4.45 -14.20 -16.30
N PHE A 238 4.75 -13.36 -17.30
CA PHE A 238 4.67 -11.91 -17.17
C PHE A 238 3.26 -11.45 -16.75
N GLY A 239 2.23 -11.85 -17.50
CA GLY A 239 0.84 -11.47 -17.20
C GLY A 239 0.37 -12.00 -15.84
N ARG A 240 0.83 -13.20 -15.44
CA ARG A 240 0.55 -13.76 -14.11
C ARG A 240 1.16 -12.90 -13.01
N CYS A 241 2.43 -12.52 -13.14
CA CYS A 241 3.12 -11.68 -12.16
C CYS A 241 2.50 -10.29 -12.06
N VAL A 242 2.20 -9.64 -13.19
CA VAL A 242 1.55 -8.32 -13.18
C VAL A 242 0.18 -8.40 -12.51
N SER A 243 -0.63 -9.41 -12.86
CA SER A 243 -1.96 -9.58 -12.26
C SER A 243 -1.88 -9.79 -10.75
N ILE A 244 -0.98 -10.65 -10.25
CA ILE A 244 -0.88 -10.91 -8.81
C ILE A 244 -0.25 -9.72 -8.05
N GLY A 245 0.68 -9.02 -8.67
CA GLY A 245 1.22 -7.78 -8.12
C GLY A 245 0.12 -6.74 -7.90
N MET A 246 -0.78 -6.59 -8.88
CA MET A 246 -1.94 -5.70 -8.76
C MET A 246 -2.95 -6.21 -7.72
N VAL A 247 -3.18 -7.53 -7.61
CA VAL A 247 -3.99 -8.10 -6.51
C VAL A 247 -3.42 -7.71 -5.16
N SER A 248 -2.10 -7.88 -4.97
CA SER A 248 -1.43 -7.54 -3.71
C SER A 248 -1.52 -6.03 -3.42
N TYR A 249 -1.39 -5.18 -4.45
CA TYR A 249 -1.58 -3.74 -4.33
C TYR A 249 -2.98 -3.40 -3.82
N PHE A 250 -4.02 -3.84 -4.53
CA PHE A 250 -5.40 -3.55 -4.13
C PHE A 250 -5.75 -4.12 -2.77
N PHE A 251 -5.32 -5.35 -2.49
CA PHE A 251 -5.57 -5.98 -1.20
C PHE A 251 -4.97 -5.15 -0.05
N PHE A 252 -3.71 -4.74 -0.19
CA PHE A 252 -3.05 -3.94 0.85
C PHE A 252 -3.66 -2.53 0.96
N ALA A 253 -3.91 -1.85 -0.17
CA ALA A 253 -4.51 -0.52 -0.18
C ALA A 253 -5.91 -0.50 0.45
N ILE A 254 -6.73 -1.51 0.16
CA ILE A 254 -8.05 -1.67 0.80
C ILE A 254 -7.91 -1.91 2.30
N THR A 255 -6.98 -2.81 2.71
CA THR A 255 -6.77 -3.12 4.13
C THR A 255 -6.23 -1.93 4.91
N GLN A 256 -5.43 -1.08 4.27
CA GLN A 256 -4.88 0.12 4.90
C GLN A 256 -5.95 1.20 5.12
N ASN A 257 -6.98 1.24 4.29
CA ASN A 257 -8.03 2.27 4.31
C ASN A 257 -9.24 1.88 5.17
N ILE A 258 -9.40 0.59 5.49
CA ILE A 258 -10.45 0.05 6.37
C ILE A 258 -9.97 0.06 7.81
#